data_b7cf450e878e795d4d2668684dd644f1
#
_entry.id   b7cf450e878e795d4d2668684dd644f1
#
_cell.length_a   1.000
_cell.length_b   1.000
_cell.length_c   1.000
_cell.angle_alpha   90.00
_cell.angle_beta   90.00
_cell.angle_gamma   90.00
#
_symmetry.space_group_name_H-M   'P 1'
#
loop_
_entity.id
_entity.type
_entity.pdbx_description
1 polymer ?
#
loop_
_entity_poly.entity_id
_entity_poly.type
_entity_poly.pdbx_seq_one_letter_code
_entity_poly.pdbx_strand_id
1 'polypeptide(L)'
;MLPIVFGVLWLNHPYFYGIAVVSGILIIWMVRPRFHIDTEREIAASDAPLLFAELDSLRQAILVKGRMKVRLDASFNASALETRGLFGLIGSECILTLGVPLLLALSREQVLAVVAHEFGHFSRRHGRLGHWLYRTRIGWLTYAEQVRGSEVALDRAAAVYAEWFIPYFTQKSFAHSQRCEYEADADAAMAVGSAQFADALTRVAVFGRVWSDGFVRIQARLQEELIDPPADFYDRFVAALRSWPADELNDWLRQDQQHRTQSHDTHPALPDRLAAIGEEARFTGAEFESGSALLGSAWPALLTDFNEQWRVRNQWDWQFAHLRFIHVLRPLLNADSATVQSWSVAQRLARAKAVYETSPQDGVAELAALHADNLGNADVTLAYGLALLDSEELRGVSLLQEIATAYPTMRLPVYAALEKHFRCLDETEYKRWALQTETAVQRRWDSVELLNDDTLTQAVATSLPRPALQVIAEMAQRDQRVAKCWLLESHQPLATRASKHAADLTIHVLVLTVDPEKLEQNGSHAEAVQTAYWHGLKRLVEADEEVIVRTYYTTESLASWLAGRAELSASR
;
A
#
# COMPACT_ATOMS: atom_id res chain seq x y z
N MET A 1 -21.19 2.44 -20.84
CA MET A 1 -22.49 3.09 -20.56
C MET A 1 -23.05 3.88 -21.75
N LEU A 2 -22.31 4.77 -22.38
CA LEU A 2 -22.79 5.54 -23.56
C LEU A 2 -23.44 4.68 -24.68
N PRO A 3 -22.85 3.54 -25.13
CA PRO A 3 -23.47 2.72 -26.17
C PRO A 3 -24.81 2.10 -25.77
N ILE A 4 -24.96 1.75 -24.48
CA ILE A 4 -26.20 1.18 -23.94
C ILE A 4 -27.29 2.25 -23.88
N VAL A 5 -26.93 3.46 -23.42
CA VAL A 5 -27.85 4.61 -23.40
C VAL A 5 -28.27 5.02 -24.79
N PHE A 6 -27.35 5.04 -25.77
CA PHE A 6 -27.67 5.31 -27.19
C PHE A 6 -28.55 4.21 -27.78
N GLY A 7 -28.29 2.94 -27.53
CA GLY A 7 -29.11 1.82 -27.98
C GLY A 7 -30.54 1.88 -27.44
N VAL A 8 -30.69 2.25 -26.16
CA VAL A 8 -32.00 2.38 -25.48
C VAL A 8 -32.78 3.60 -26.01
N LEU A 9 -32.12 4.72 -26.28
CA LEU A 9 -32.75 5.90 -26.87
C LEU A 9 -33.25 5.63 -28.29
N TRP A 10 -32.63 4.70 -29.02
CA TRP A 10 -33.02 4.35 -30.40
C TRP A 10 -34.25 3.42 -30.46
N LEU A 11 -34.52 2.64 -29.40
CA LEU A 11 -35.62 1.68 -29.34
C LEU A 11 -36.96 2.27 -28.92
N ASN A 12 -37.03 3.53 -28.53
CA ASN A 12 -38.25 4.36 -28.27
C ASN A 12 -39.41 3.69 -27.53
N HIS A 13 -39.13 2.72 -26.64
CA HIS A 13 -40.14 1.98 -25.91
C HIS A 13 -40.00 2.21 -24.39
N PRO A 14 -41.07 2.61 -23.68
CA PRO A 14 -41.00 3.01 -22.25
C PRO A 14 -40.45 1.94 -21.31
N TYR A 15 -40.61 0.66 -21.64
CA TYR A 15 -40.03 -0.44 -20.86
C TYR A 15 -38.48 -0.45 -20.84
N PHE A 16 -37.83 -0.02 -21.94
CA PHE A 16 -36.37 0.03 -21.99
C PHE A 16 -35.80 1.17 -21.13
N TYR A 17 -36.53 2.27 -20.98
CA TYR A 17 -36.13 3.35 -20.05
C TYR A 17 -36.19 2.86 -18.61
N GLY A 18 -37.23 2.08 -18.23
CA GLY A 18 -37.32 1.47 -16.91
C GLY A 18 -36.14 0.51 -16.63
N ILE A 19 -35.83 -0.36 -17.58
CA ILE A 19 -34.69 -1.30 -17.47
C ILE A 19 -33.37 -0.53 -17.39
N ALA A 20 -33.16 0.52 -18.21
CA ALA A 20 -31.93 1.32 -18.18
C ALA A 20 -31.78 2.08 -16.86
N VAL A 21 -32.85 2.62 -16.30
CA VAL A 21 -32.84 3.29 -15.00
C VAL A 21 -32.55 2.29 -13.87
N VAL A 22 -33.23 1.14 -13.86
CA VAL A 22 -33.01 0.09 -12.85
C VAL A 22 -31.60 -0.47 -12.96
N SER A 23 -31.10 -0.74 -14.17
CA SER A 23 -29.73 -1.20 -14.39
C SER A 23 -28.70 -0.13 -13.99
N GLY A 24 -28.97 1.14 -14.29
CA GLY A 24 -28.14 2.26 -13.84
C GLY A 24 -28.08 2.40 -12.31
N ILE A 25 -29.22 2.24 -11.65
CA ILE A 25 -29.32 2.25 -10.17
C ILE A 25 -28.59 1.02 -9.58
N LEU A 26 -28.78 -0.17 -10.17
CA LEU A 26 -28.08 -1.38 -9.76
C LEU A 26 -26.56 -1.25 -9.94
N ILE A 27 -26.10 -0.71 -11.06
CA ILE A 27 -24.67 -0.45 -11.32
C ILE A 27 -24.14 0.56 -10.30
N ILE A 28 -24.84 1.67 -10.06
CA ILE A 28 -24.46 2.66 -9.04
C ILE A 28 -24.45 2.02 -7.64
N TRP A 29 -25.37 1.12 -7.34
CA TRP A 29 -25.41 0.42 -6.05
C TRP A 29 -24.30 -0.62 -5.92
N MET A 30 -23.95 -1.34 -6.99
CA MET A 30 -22.88 -2.33 -7.04
C MET A 30 -21.48 -1.67 -6.99
N VAL A 31 -21.34 -0.52 -7.66
CA VAL A 31 -20.08 0.26 -7.71
C VAL A 31 -19.93 1.20 -6.48
N ARG A 32 -20.88 1.15 -5.56
CA ARG A 32 -20.82 1.97 -4.34
C ARG A 32 -19.60 1.55 -3.52
N PRO A 33 -18.60 2.43 -3.30
CA PRO A 33 -17.45 2.10 -2.47
C PRO A 33 -17.96 1.68 -1.09
N ARG A 34 -17.71 0.45 -0.72
CA ARG A 34 -17.97 -0.02 0.64
C ARG A 34 -16.74 0.39 1.45
N PHE A 35 -16.78 1.59 2.00
CA PHE A 35 -15.78 2.04 2.97
C PHE A 35 -15.91 1.19 4.24
N HIS A 36 -15.30 0.01 4.24
CA HIS A 36 -15.11 -0.79 5.43
C HIS A 36 -13.63 -0.67 5.78
N ILE A 37 -13.31 0.28 6.64
CA ILE A 37 -12.01 0.33 7.29
C ILE A 37 -12.24 -0.29 8.66
N ASP A 38 -11.88 -1.55 8.83
CA ASP A 38 -12.03 -2.33 10.08
C ASP A 38 -11.27 -1.74 11.29
N THR A 39 -10.63 -0.59 11.12
CA THR A 39 -9.79 0.08 12.12
C THR A 39 -10.38 1.35 12.67
N GLU A 40 -11.55 1.77 12.19
CA GLU A 40 -12.18 3.01 12.66
C GLU A 40 -12.89 2.77 14.00
N ARG A 41 -12.50 3.54 15.02
CA ARG A 41 -13.19 3.56 16.32
C ARG A 41 -13.99 4.83 16.47
N GLU A 42 -15.30 4.73 16.54
CA GLU A 42 -16.18 5.87 16.82
C GLU A 42 -16.05 6.31 18.29
N ILE A 43 -15.90 7.62 18.51
CA ILE A 43 -15.75 8.24 19.82
C ILE A 43 -17.04 8.97 20.17
N ALA A 44 -17.59 8.68 21.33
CA ALA A 44 -18.78 9.38 21.80
C ALA A 44 -18.41 10.75 22.42
N ALA A 45 -19.33 11.70 22.33
CA ALA A 45 -19.11 13.03 22.93
C ALA A 45 -18.93 12.98 24.46
N SER A 46 -19.49 11.96 25.12
CA SER A 46 -19.28 11.72 26.56
C SER A 46 -17.84 11.35 26.89
N ASP A 47 -17.13 10.69 25.96
CA ASP A 47 -15.80 10.14 26.18
C ASP A 47 -14.70 11.19 25.93
N ALA A 48 -14.97 12.16 25.03
CA ALA A 48 -14.04 13.22 24.67
C ALA A 48 -14.73 14.61 24.64
N PRO A 49 -15.30 15.10 25.76
CA PRO A 49 -16.09 16.33 25.79
C PRO A 49 -15.31 17.56 25.33
N LEU A 50 -14.00 17.63 25.62
CA LEU A 50 -13.15 18.74 25.17
C LEU A 50 -13.04 18.77 23.63
N LEU A 51 -12.77 17.63 23.01
CA LEU A 51 -12.70 17.53 21.55
C LEU A 51 -14.02 18.01 20.91
N PHE A 52 -15.16 17.50 21.38
CA PHE A 52 -16.45 17.86 20.80
C PHE A 52 -16.81 19.34 21.01
N ALA A 53 -16.43 19.95 22.13
CA ALA A 53 -16.61 21.39 22.36
C ALA A 53 -15.81 22.25 21.37
N GLU A 54 -14.53 21.88 21.11
CA GLU A 54 -13.70 22.55 20.12
C GLU A 54 -14.23 22.36 18.68
N LEU A 55 -14.64 21.15 18.34
CA LEU A 55 -15.23 20.86 17.04
C LEU A 55 -16.53 21.65 16.81
N ASP A 56 -17.37 21.80 17.83
CA ASP A 56 -18.60 22.61 17.73
C ASP A 56 -18.30 24.10 17.55
N SER A 57 -17.26 24.63 18.19
CA SER A 57 -16.77 25.97 17.96
C SER A 57 -16.30 26.19 16.52
N LEU A 58 -15.44 25.29 16.00
CA LEU A 58 -14.97 25.35 14.61
C LEU A 58 -16.10 25.23 13.59
N ARG A 59 -17.06 24.33 13.83
CA ARG A 59 -18.23 24.16 12.95
C ARG A 59 -19.08 25.43 12.85
N GLN A 60 -19.24 26.14 13.96
CA GLN A 60 -19.96 27.42 13.97
C GLN A 60 -19.19 28.49 13.18
N ALA A 61 -17.85 28.54 13.31
CA ALA A 61 -17.01 29.50 12.60
C ALA A 61 -17.04 29.27 11.08
N ILE A 62 -17.00 27.99 10.63
CA ILE A 62 -16.94 27.61 9.20
C ILE A 62 -18.34 27.34 8.62
N LEU A 63 -19.39 27.39 9.44
CA LEU A 63 -20.78 27.15 9.03
C LEU A 63 -21.10 25.75 8.53
N VAL A 64 -20.43 24.73 9.07
CA VAL A 64 -20.69 23.30 8.77
C VAL A 64 -21.94 22.81 9.47
N LYS A 65 -22.85 22.17 8.74
CA LYS A 65 -24.14 21.67 9.25
C LYS A 65 -24.11 20.13 9.35
N GLY A 66 -25.07 19.62 10.13
CA GLY A 66 -25.29 18.18 10.26
C GLY A 66 -24.87 17.63 11.63
N ARG A 67 -25.21 16.36 11.88
CA ARG A 67 -24.78 15.66 13.09
C ARG A 67 -23.31 15.26 12.95
N MET A 68 -22.49 15.55 13.97
CA MET A 68 -21.08 15.18 14.00
C MET A 68 -20.90 13.77 14.52
N LYS A 69 -20.10 12.97 13.81
CA LYS A 69 -19.49 11.74 14.30
C LYS A 69 -17.99 11.88 14.20
N VAL A 70 -17.29 11.40 15.20
CA VAL A 70 -15.82 11.39 15.23
C VAL A 70 -15.34 9.97 15.28
N ARG A 71 -14.36 9.65 14.45
CA ARG A 71 -13.70 8.36 14.39
C ARG A 71 -12.20 8.53 14.51
N LEU A 72 -11.56 7.56 15.08
CA LEU A 72 -10.09 7.46 15.09
C LEU A 72 -9.65 6.30 14.20
N ASP A 73 -8.54 6.51 13.50
CA ASP A 73 -7.88 5.46 12.71
C ASP A 73 -6.35 5.44 12.93
N ALA A 74 -5.67 4.54 12.23
CA ALA A 74 -4.22 4.34 12.32
C ALA A 74 -3.42 5.14 11.27
N SER A 75 -4.05 6.01 10.48
CA SER A 75 -3.39 6.77 9.42
C SER A 75 -2.75 8.07 9.94
N PHE A 76 -1.69 8.55 9.29
CA PHE A 76 -1.17 9.90 9.52
C PHE A 76 -1.97 10.91 8.69
N ASN A 77 -3.26 11.02 8.97
CA ASN A 77 -4.16 11.85 8.18
C ASN A 77 -5.35 12.35 9.04
N ALA A 78 -6.06 13.35 8.53
CA ALA A 78 -7.41 13.69 8.93
C ALA A 78 -8.29 13.74 7.68
N SER A 79 -9.56 13.40 7.82
CA SER A 79 -10.52 13.52 6.74
C SER A 79 -11.92 13.79 7.27
N ALA A 80 -12.71 14.51 6.51
CA ALA A 80 -14.10 14.71 6.84
C ALA A 80 -15.01 14.33 5.66
N LEU A 81 -16.11 13.64 5.96
CA LEU A 81 -17.07 13.15 4.98
C LEU A 81 -18.48 13.59 5.36
N GLU A 82 -19.15 14.31 4.47
CA GLU A 82 -20.58 14.58 4.63
C GLU A 82 -21.40 13.44 4.00
N THR A 83 -22.17 12.73 4.79
CA THR A 83 -23.13 11.74 4.32
C THR A 83 -24.55 12.31 4.38
N ARG A 84 -25.31 12.12 3.31
CA ARG A 84 -26.73 12.53 3.25
C ARG A 84 -27.58 11.29 3.09
N GLY A 85 -28.53 11.11 4.03
CA GLY A 85 -29.51 10.02 3.95
C GLY A 85 -30.44 10.19 2.76
N LEU A 86 -31.09 9.10 2.38
CA LEU A 86 -32.07 8.88 1.30
C LEU A 86 -32.14 10.00 0.24
N PHE A 87 -31.34 9.90 -0.84
CA PHE A 87 -31.29 10.85 -1.97
C PHE A 87 -30.94 12.31 -1.59
N GLY A 88 -30.29 12.55 -0.44
CA GLY A 88 -29.92 13.90 -0.01
C GLY A 88 -31.06 14.72 0.61
N LEU A 89 -32.20 14.08 0.92
CA LEU A 89 -33.41 14.73 1.44
C LEU A 89 -33.55 14.66 2.96
N ILE A 90 -32.90 13.68 3.63
CA ILE A 90 -33.04 13.46 5.07
C ILE A 90 -31.67 13.52 5.73
N GLY A 91 -31.50 14.51 6.63
CA GLY A 91 -30.37 14.67 7.54
C GLY A 91 -28.99 14.65 6.87
N SER A 92 -28.08 15.50 7.29
CA SER A 92 -26.66 15.39 6.96
C SER A 92 -25.88 14.93 8.19
N GLU A 93 -25.03 13.93 8.03
CA GLU A 93 -24.02 13.57 9.03
C GLU A 93 -22.66 14.02 8.50
N CYS A 94 -21.85 14.63 9.36
CA CYS A 94 -20.44 14.90 9.10
C CYS A 94 -19.63 13.89 9.91
N ILE A 95 -18.90 13.03 9.23
CA ILE A 95 -18.00 12.04 9.83
C ILE A 95 -16.59 12.60 9.72
N LEU A 96 -16.00 12.95 10.85
CA LEU A 96 -14.60 13.35 10.95
C LEU A 96 -13.77 12.14 11.39
N THR A 97 -12.79 11.76 10.59
CA THR A 97 -11.81 10.72 10.95
C THR A 97 -10.49 11.40 11.27
N LEU A 98 -9.91 11.08 12.42
CA LEU A 98 -8.63 11.61 12.89
C LEU A 98 -7.64 10.46 13.11
N GLY A 99 -6.50 10.56 12.48
CA GLY A 99 -5.43 9.59 12.65
C GLY A 99 -4.73 9.70 13.99
N VAL A 100 -4.56 8.59 14.69
CA VAL A 100 -3.81 8.54 15.95
C VAL A 100 -2.38 9.07 15.78
N PRO A 101 -1.61 8.70 14.73
CA PRO A 101 -0.29 9.28 14.53
C PRO A 101 -0.31 10.79 14.32
N LEU A 102 -1.32 11.33 13.63
CA LEU A 102 -1.49 12.76 13.44
C LEU A 102 -1.76 13.49 14.77
N LEU A 103 -2.66 12.94 15.60
CA LEU A 103 -2.93 13.48 16.94
C LEU A 103 -1.70 13.50 17.83
N LEU A 104 -0.82 12.50 17.69
CA LEU A 104 0.43 12.40 18.44
C LEU A 104 1.50 13.37 17.95
N ALA A 105 1.51 13.69 16.66
CA ALA A 105 2.53 14.52 16.01
C ALA A 105 2.22 16.03 16.05
N LEU A 106 0.98 16.42 16.25
CA LEU A 106 0.53 17.82 16.24
C LEU A 106 0.12 18.29 17.62
N SER A 107 0.21 19.61 17.87
CA SER A 107 -0.40 20.23 19.04
C SER A 107 -1.92 20.29 18.90
N ARG A 108 -2.62 20.57 20.00
CA ARG A 108 -4.07 20.78 20.01
C ARG A 108 -4.50 21.81 18.96
N GLU A 109 -3.83 22.95 18.92
CA GLU A 109 -4.13 24.05 17.99
C GLU A 109 -3.89 23.65 16.54
N GLN A 110 -2.83 22.87 16.28
CA GLN A 110 -2.50 22.38 14.94
C GLN A 110 -3.49 21.32 14.47
N VAL A 111 -3.93 20.41 15.34
CA VAL A 111 -5.01 19.46 15.03
C VAL A 111 -6.27 20.21 14.64
N LEU A 112 -6.66 21.24 15.42
CA LEU A 112 -7.84 22.05 15.13
C LEU A 112 -7.68 22.83 13.81
N ALA A 113 -6.47 23.27 13.47
CA ALA A 113 -6.18 23.91 12.20
C ALA A 113 -6.36 22.96 11.00
N VAL A 114 -5.88 21.70 11.12
CA VAL A 114 -6.12 20.67 10.10
C VAL A 114 -7.62 20.35 9.99
N VAL A 115 -8.33 20.21 11.11
CA VAL A 115 -9.78 19.99 11.10
C VAL A 115 -10.53 21.16 10.47
N ALA A 116 -10.07 22.41 10.70
CA ALA A 116 -10.65 23.58 10.07
C ALA A 116 -10.52 23.52 8.53
N HIS A 117 -9.39 23.03 8.00
CA HIS A 117 -9.21 22.80 6.57
C HIS A 117 -10.21 21.74 6.05
N GLU A 118 -10.32 20.59 6.75
CA GLU A 118 -11.28 19.54 6.38
C GLU A 118 -12.73 20.07 6.37
N PHE A 119 -13.08 20.93 7.34
CA PHE A 119 -14.38 21.58 7.38
C PHE A 119 -14.55 22.64 6.29
N GLY A 120 -13.47 23.28 5.84
CA GLY A 120 -13.47 24.21 4.72
C GLY A 120 -14.03 23.59 3.44
N HIS A 121 -13.77 22.30 3.20
CA HIS A 121 -14.35 21.58 2.08
C HIS A 121 -15.88 21.47 2.09
N PHE A 122 -16.52 21.67 3.24
CA PHE A 122 -18.00 21.69 3.41
C PHE A 122 -18.56 23.11 3.51
N SER A 123 -17.70 24.13 3.47
CA SER A 123 -18.15 25.51 3.53
C SER A 123 -19.07 25.83 2.33
N ARG A 124 -20.03 26.75 2.53
CA ARG A 124 -21.01 27.09 1.50
C ARG A 124 -20.43 27.80 0.27
N ARG A 125 -19.14 28.14 0.30
CA ARG A 125 -18.44 28.80 -0.81
C ARG A 125 -18.17 27.85 -1.98
N HIS A 126 -18.08 26.54 -1.71
CA HIS A 126 -17.96 25.55 -2.77
C HIS A 126 -19.34 25.31 -3.40
N GLY A 127 -19.48 25.62 -4.68
CA GLY A 127 -20.70 25.32 -5.42
C GLY A 127 -20.99 23.81 -5.41
N ARG A 128 -22.29 23.42 -5.47
CA ARG A 128 -22.71 21.99 -5.48
C ARG A 128 -21.93 21.11 -6.47
N LEU A 129 -21.53 21.68 -7.61
CA LEU A 129 -20.77 20.98 -8.65
C LEU A 129 -19.33 20.71 -8.20
N GLY A 130 -18.68 21.67 -7.53
CA GLY A 130 -17.30 21.52 -7.07
C GLY A 130 -17.15 20.44 -6.04
N HIS A 131 -18.01 20.46 -5.04
CA HIS A 131 -18.04 19.41 -4.02
C HIS A 131 -18.33 18.02 -4.62
N TRP A 132 -19.24 17.94 -5.62
CA TRP A 132 -19.52 16.69 -6.31
C TRP A 132 -18.30 16.19 -7.10
N LEU A 133 -17.58 17.06 -7.81
CA LEU A 133 -16.38 16.73 -8.57
C LEU A 133 -15.26 16.23 -7.67
N TYR A 134 -15.00 16.93 -6.57
CA TYR A 134 -13.99 16.53 -5.58
C TYR A 134 -14.29 15.14 -5.00
N ARG A 135 -15.51 14.91 -4.51
CA ARG A 135 -15.92 13.61 -3.97
C ARG A 135 -15.88 12.50 -5.00
N THR A 136 -16.25 12.79 -6.25
CA THR A 136 -16.18 11.81 -7.33
C THR A 136 -14.75 11.41 -7.61
N ARG A 137 -13.80 12.38 -7.60
CA ARG A 137 -12.37 12.09 -7.76
C ARG A 137 -11.84 11.18 -6.66
N ILE A 138 -12.04 11.55 -5.41
CA ILE A 138 -11.60 10.72 -4.26
C ILE A 138 -12.26 9.35 -4.30
N GLY A 139 -13.57 9.28 -4.55
CA GLY A 139 -14.29 8.02 -4.65
C GLY A 139 -13.73 7.08 -5.73
N TRP A 140 -13.35 7.60 -6.89
CA TRP A 140 -12.74 6.79 -7.94
C TRP A 140 -11.32 6.33 -7.61
N LEU A 141 -10.50 7.18 -6.99
CA LEU A 141 -9.15 6.81 -6.56
C LEU A 141 -9.22 5.68 -5.52
N THR A 142 -10.06 5.83 -4.50
CA THR A 142 -10.25 4.79 -3.47
C THR A 142 -10.83 3.49 -4.06
N TYR A 143 -11.80 3.60 -4.99
CA TYR A 143 -12.37 2.44 -5.65
C TYR A 143 -11.33 1.69 -6.48
N ALA A 144 -10.49 2.39 -7.24
CA ALA A 144 -9.43 1.77 -8.03
C ALA A 144 -8.42 0.99 -7.16
N GLU A 145 -8.11 1.51 -5.98
CA GLU A 145 -7.25 0.81 -5.02
C GLU A 145 -7.92 -0.46 -4.47
N GLN A 146 -9.21 -0.40 -4.16
CA GLN A 146 -9.96 -1.55 -3.62
C GLN A 146 -10.16 -2.69 -4.61
N VAL A 147 -10.37 -2.37 -5.91
CA VAL A 147 -10.60 -3.41 -6.94
C VAL A 147 -9.31 -3.90 -7.59
N ARG A 148 -8.18 -3.31 -7.26
CA ARG A 148 -6.88 -3.76 -7.75
C ARG A 148 -6.57 -5.14 -7.17
N GLY A 149 -6.54 -6.16 -8.04
CA GLY A 149 -6.31 -7.55 -7.66
C GLY A 149 -7.59 -8.35 -7.33
N SER A 150 -8.80 -7.79 -7.52
CA SER A 150 -10.04 -8.54 -7.37
C SER A 150 -10.18 -9.63 -8.45
N GLU A 151 -10.57 -10.84 -8.04
CA GLU A 151 -10.85 -11.96 -8.95
C GLU A 151 -12.23 -11.86 -9.63
N VAL A 152 -13.09 -10.95 -9.16
CA VAL A 152 -14.43 -10.76 -9.69
C VAL A 152 -14.37 -10.10 -11.08
N ALA A 153 -14.96 -10.76 -12.09
CA ALA A 153 -14.92 -10.28 -13.49
C ALA A 153 -15.48 -8.85 -13.65
N LEU A 154 -16.47 -8.47 -12.86
CA LEU A 154 -17.05 -7.12 -12.87
C LEU A 154 -16.06 -6.08 -12.30
N ASP A 155 -15.34 -6.43 -11.23
CA ASP A 155 -14.34 -5.55 -10.64
C ASP A 155 -13.16 -5.34 -11.59
N ARG A 156 -12.73 -6.39 -12.31
CA ARG A 156 -11.71 -6.28 -13.36
C ARG A 156 -12.14 -5.33 -14.49
N ALA A 157 -13.38 -5.47 -14.98
CA ALA A 157 -13.92 -4.55 -16.00
C ALA A 157 -14.01 -3.11 -15.47
N ALA A 158 -14.36 -2.94 -14.20
CA ALA A 158 -14.40 -1.65 -13.54
C ALA A 158 -13.00 -1.07 -13.30
N ALA A 159 -12.00 -1.91 -12.98
CA ALA A 159 -10.60 -1.53 -12.86
C ALA A 159 -10.05 -0.99 -14.19
N VAL A 160 -10.26 -1.71 -15.30
CA VAL A 160 -9.86 -1.26 -16.66
C VAL A 160 -10.52 0.08 -17.02
N TYR A 161 -11.81 0.25 -16.72
CA TYR A 161 -12.49 1.53 -16.92
C TYR A 161 -11.90 2.63 -16.03
N ALA A 162 -11.62 2.33 -14.78
CA ALA A 162 -11.05 3.26 -13.81
C ALA A 162 -9.64 3.71 -14.22
N GLU A 163 -8.80 2.80 -14.69
CA GLU A 163 -7.44 3.10 -15.19
C GLU A 163 -7.45 4.11 -16.36
N TRP A 164 -8.42 4.03 -17.25
CA TRP A 164 -8.60 5.01 -18.30
C TRP A 164 -9.29 6.30 -17.82
N PHE A 165 -10.34 6.16 -17.01
CA PHE A 165 -11.20 7.29 -16.63
C PHE A 165 -10.53 8.19 -15.58
N ILE A 166 -9.85 7.62 -14.60
CA ILE A 166 -9.26 8.37 -13.48
C ILE A 166 -8.20 9.38 -13.95
N PRO A 167 -7.19 9.04 -14.77
CA PRO A 167 -6.23 10.01 -15.27
C PRO A 167 -6.90 11.14 -16.06
N TYR A 168 -7.82 10.79 -16.94
CA TYR A 168 -8.58 11.78 -17.71
C TYR A 168 -9.40 12.72 -16.81
N PHE A 169 -10.15 12.15 -15.87
CA PHE A 169 -10.99 12.92 -14.96
C PHE A 169 -10.14 13.77 -14.00
N THR A 170 -9.04 13.23 -13.50
CA THR A 170 -8.08 13.93 -12.63
C THR A 170 -7.49 15.13 -13.36
N GLN A 171 -7.02 14.97 -14.58
CA GLN A 171 -6.48 16.07 -15.39
C GLN A 171 -7.53 17.16 -15.65
N LYS A 172 -8.77 16.77 -15.99
CA LYS A 172 -9.85 17.74 -16.29
C LYS A 172 -10.40 18.44 -15.05
N SER A 173 -10.39 17.78 -13.90
CA SER A 173 -10.86 18.34 -12.62
C SER A 173 -9.75 19.03 -11.82
N PHE A 174 -8.49 18.94 -12.24
CA PHE A 174 -7.32 19.41 -11.51
C PHE A 174 -7.42 20.88 -11.07
N ALA A 175 -7.60 21.80 -12.01
CA ALA A 175 -7.69 23.21 -11.70
C ALA A 175 -8.85 23.53 -10.73
N HIS A 176 -9.96 22.79 -10.84
CA HIS A 176 -11.09 22.94 -9.92
C HIS A 176 -10.77 22.38 -8.55
N SER A 177 -10.12 21.20 -8.49
CA SER A 177 -9.69 20.59 -7.22
C SER A 177 -8.71 21.49 -6.47
N GLN A 178 -7.71 22.03 -7.16
CA GLN A 178 -6.76 23.00 -6.57
C GLN A 178 -7.47 24.22 -6.01
N ARG A 179 -8.44 24.76 -6.75
CA ARG A 179 -9.23 25.90 -6.26
C ARG A 179 -9.96 25.54 -4.96
N CYS A 180 -10.57 24.37 -4.87
CA CYS A 180 -11.23 23.91 -3.64
C CYS A 180 -10.24 23.83 -2.46
N GLU A 181 -9.01 23.36 -2.71
CA GLU A 181 -7.96 23.30 -1.69
C GLU A 181 -7.60 24.72 -1.17
N TYR A 182 -7.32 25.67 -2.07
CA TYR A 182 -7.02 27.05 -1.66
C TYR A 182 -8.19 27.74 -0.95
N GLU A 183 -9.43 27.44 -1.34
CA GLU A 183 -10.62 27.96 -0.64
C GLU A 183 -10.74 27.34 0.76
N ALA A 184 -10.46 26.03 0.93
CA ALA A 184 -10.43 25.37 2.24
C ALA A 184 -9.29 25.92 3.12
N ASP A 185 -8.11 26.16 2.54
CA ASP A 185 -6.99 26.80 3.22
C ASP A 185 -7.34 28.22 3.72
N ALA A 186 -8.01 29.00 2.88
CA ALA A 186 -8.45 30.34 3.26
C ALA A 186 -9.50 30.31 4.37
N ASP A 187 -10.46 29.37 4.34
CA ASP A 187 -11.45 29.19 5.39
C ASP A 187 -10.81 28.74 6.71
N ALA A 188 -9.83 27.83 6.66
CA ALA A 188 -9.04 27.41 7.82
C ALA A 188 -8.22 28.57 8.39
N ALA A 189 -7.46 29.29 7.55
CA ALA A 189 -6.66 30.44 7.96
C ALA A 189 -7.54 31.55 8.60
N MET A 190 -8.75 31.73 8.11
CA MET A 190 -9.71 32.69 8.68
C MET A 190 -10.27 32.22 10.05
N ALA A 191 -10.45 30.89 10.22
CA ALA A 191 -11.04 30.35 11.46
C ALA A 191 -10.01 30.26 12.60
N VAL A 192 -8.74 29.91 12.31
CA VAL A 192 -7.70 29.71 13.34
C VAL A 192 -6.54 30.71 13.28
N GLY A 193 -6.49 31.55 12.26
CA GLY A 193 -5.36 32.45 11.98
C GLY A 193 -4.36 31.87 10.99
N SER A 194 -3.89 32.70 10.02
CA SER A 194 -3.02 32.24 8.93
C SER A 194 -1.68 31.69 9.43
N ALA A 195 -1.04 32.34 10.40
CA ALA A 195 0.23 31.89 10.97
C ALA A 195 0.12 30.53 11.68
N GLN A 196 -0.96 30.30 12.42
CA GLN A 196 -1.23 29.03 13.09
C GLN A 196 -1.52 27.91 12.09
N PHE A 197 -2.29 28.21 11.04
CA PHE A 197 -2.57 27.24 9.99
C PHE A 197 -1.30 26.91 9.19
N ALA A 198 -0.45 27.90 8.88
CA ALA A 198 0.84 27.70 8.22
C ALA A 198 1.79 26.80 9.03
N ASP A 199 1.83 26.99 10.35
CA ASP A 199 2.63 26.14 11.26
C ASP A 199 2.08 24.69 11.26
N ALA A 200 0.76 24.51 11.27
CA ALA A 200 0.14 23.19 11.16
C ALA A 200 0.48 22.49 9.84
N LEU A 201 0.35 23.17 8.70
CA LEU A 201 0.69 22.62 7.38
C LEU A 201 2.17 22.21 7.29
N THR A 202 3.07 23.08 7.79
CA THR A 202 4.51 22.80 7.80
C THR A 202 4.82 21.56 8.65
N ARG A 203 4.19 21.45 9.81
CA ARG A 203 4.41 20.33 10.71
C ARG A 203 3.82 19.03 10.16
N VAL A 204 2.66 19.07 9.52
CA VAL A 204 2.08 17.91 8.82
C VAL A 204 3.03 17.42 7.73
N ALA A 205 3.62 18.30 6.94
CA ALA A 205 4.58 17.93 5.90
C ALA A 205 5.82 17.25 6.49
N VAL A 206 6.49 17.89 7.46
CA VAL A 206 7.73 17.37 8.08
C VAL A 206 7.48 16.06 8.84
N PHE A 207 6.46 16.01 9.71
CA PHE A 207 6.19 14.82 10.52
C PHE A 207 5.49 13.70 9.74
N GLY A 208 4.82 14.02 8.63
CA GLY A 208 4.38 13.05 7.66
C GLY A 208 5.55 12.24 7.09
N ARG A 209 6.68 12.90 6.79
CA ARG A 209 7.91 12.21 6.36
C ARG A 209 8.56 11.42 7.50
N VAL A 210 8.53 11.92 8.74
CA VAL A 210 8.97 11.08 9.88
C VAL A 210 8.14 9.80 9.94
N TRP A 211 6.83 9.88 9.73
CA TRP A 211 5.95 8.70 9.74
C TRP A 211 6.22 7.75 8.56
N SER A 212 6.23 8.28 7.32
CA SER A 212 6.31 7.45 6.09
C SER A 212 7.70 6.92 5.82
N ASP A 213 8.74 7.72 6.02
CA ASP A 213 10.10 7.41 5.58
C ASP A 213 11.02 7.12 6.78
N GLY A 214 10.90 7.93 7.80
CA GLY A 214 11.76 7.87 8.97
C GLY A 214 11.44 6.72 9.90
N PHE A 215 10.20 6.62 10.34
CA PHE A 215 9.78 5.61 11.32
C PHE A 215 9.80 4.20 10.75
N VAL A 216 9.63 4.04 9.43
CA VAL A 216 9.85 2.76 8.73
C VAL A 216 11.28 2.25 8.92
N ARG A 217 12.29 3.12 8.90
CA ARG A 217 13.68 2.74 9.17
C ARG A 217 13.89 2.27 10.61
N ILE A 218 13.21 2.89 11.57
CA ILE A 218 13.22 2.44 12.98
C ILE A 218 12.54 1.09 13.11
N GLN A 219 11.39 0.88 12.45
CA GLN A 219 10.69 -0.40 12.45
C GLN A 219 11.58 -1.51 11.87
N ALA A 220 12.26 -1.27 10.75
CA ALA A 220 13.19 -2.24 10.16
C ALA A 220 14.27 -2.67 11.17
N ARG A 221 14.90 -1.74 11.89
CA ARG A 221 15.88 -2.06 12.93
C ARG A 221 15.27 -2.85 14.10
N LEU A 222 14.07 -2.49 14.53
CA LEU A 222 13.37 -3.25 15.58
C LEU A 222 13.03 -4.67 15.12
N GLN A 223 12.68 -4.86 13.84
CA GLN A 223 12.48 -6.19 13.25
C GLN A 223 13.75 -7.03 13.22
N GLU A 224 14.93 -6.41 13.10
CA GLU A 224 16.20 -7.12 13.21
C GLU A 224 16.45 -7.68 14.62
N GLU A 225 15.95 -7.00 15.65
CA GLU A 225 16.20 -7.31 17.06
C GLU A 225 15.08 -8.13 17.72
N LEU A 226 13.82 -7.85 17.38
CA LEU A 226 12.64 -8.37 18.05
C LEU A 226 11.83 -9.28 17.13
N ILE A 227 11.59 -10.52 17.59
CA ILE A 227 10.76 -11.46 16.84
C ILE A 227 9.27 -11.11 16.87
N ASP A 228 8.81 -10.47 17.94
CA ASP A 228 7.42 -10.03 18.09
C ASP A 228 7.34 -8.50 17.98
N PRO A 229 6.27 -7.96 17.39
CA PRO A 229 6.09 -6.51 17.29
C PRO A 229 5.92 -5.88 18.68
N PRO A 230 6.47 -4.67 18.89
CA PRO A 230 6.44 -4.00 20.18
C PRO A 230 4.99 -3.66 20.59
N ALA A 231 4.71 -3.77 21.89
CA ALA A 231 3.40 -3.42 22.45
C ALA A 231 3.19 -1.90 22.62
N ASP A 232 4.26 -1.11 22.44
CA ASP A 232 4.34 0.33 22.65
C ASP A 232 4.66 1.09 21.34
N PHE A 233 4.09 0.65 20.23
CA PHE A 233 4.39 1.14 18.89
C PHE A 233 4.22 2.66 18.74
N TYR A 234 3.08 3.20 19.17
CA TYR A 234 2.81 4.63 19.07
C TYR A 234 3.63 5.46 20.06
N ASP A 235 3.97 4.90 21.22
CA ASP A 235 4.89 5.55 22.17
C ASP A 235 6.30 5.67 21.59
N ARG A 236 6.76 4.66 20.87
CA ARG A 236 8.02 4.71 20.10
C ARG A 236 7.98 5.73 18.99
N PHE A 237 6.85 5.88 18.32
CA PHE A 237 6.69 6.93 17.32
C PHE A 237 6.84 8.32 17.96
N VAL A 238 6.20 8.56 19.11
CA VAL A 238 6.36 9.83 19.85
C VAL A 238 7.81 10.06 20.27
N ALA A 239 8.49 9.02 20.77
CA ALA A 239 9.89 9.11 21.12
C ALA A 239 10.76 9.47 19.90
N ALA A 240 10.48 8.84 18.75
CA ALA A 240 11.14 9.16 17.49
C ALA A 240 10.93 10.61 17.07
N LEU A 241 9.69 11.12 17.10
CA LEU A 241 9.38 12.53 16.78
C LEU A 241 10.22 13.51 17.62
N ARG A 242 10.36 13.23 18.93
CA ARG A 242 11.09 14.10 19.85
C ARG A 242 12.61 14.05 19.69
N SER A 243 13.14 12.92 19.25
CA SER A 243 14.58 12.68 19.11
C SER A 243 15.10 12.79 17.68
N TRP A 244 14.22 13.12 16.71
CA TRP A 244 14.63 13.16 15.31
C TRP A 244 15.67 14.26 15.05
N PRO A 245 16.73 13.98 14.28
CA PRO A 245 17.77 14.98 14.01
C PRO A 245 17.20 16.24 13.33
N ALA A 246 17.44 17.39 13.93
CA ALA A 246 16.91 18.67 13.44
C ALA A 246 17.39 18.99 12.01
N ASP A 247 18.62 18.59 11.68
CA ASP A 247 19.18 18.79 10.33
C ASP A 247 18.39 18.00 9.28
N GLU A 248 18.02 16.75 9.58
CA GLU A 248 17.22 15.91 8.68
C GLU A 248 15.80 16.48 8.50
N LEU A 249 15.16 16.94 9.57
CA LEU A 249 13.84 17.61 9.49
C LEU A 249 13.91 18.87 8.62
N ASN A 250 14.97 19.68 8.77
CA ASN A 250 15.18 20.87 7.96
C ASN A 250 15.51 20.53 6.50
N ASP A 251 16.22 19.43 6.23
CA ASP A 251 16.50 18.95 4.88
C ASP A 251 15.20 18.54 4.17
N TRP A 252 14.33 17.80 4.84
CA TRP A 252 13.02 17.44 4.31
C TRP A 252 12.14 18.67 4.04
N LEU A 253 12.13 19.64 4.96
CA LEU A 253 11.41 20.88 4.74
C LEU A 253 11.95 21.65 3.53
N ARG A 254 13.28 21.71 3.34
CA ARG A 254 13.89 22.33 2.15
C ARG A 254 13.50 21.63 0.85
N GLN A 255 13.44 20.31 0.85
CA GLN A 255 12.97 19.53 -0.29
C GLN A 255 11.51 19.83 -0.61
N ASP A 256 10.63 19.85 0.41
CA ASP A 256 9.21 20.16 0.23
C ASP A 256 8.99 21.60 -0.25
N GLN A 257 9.82 22.55 0.16
CA GLN A 257 9.78 23.93 -0.36
C GLN A 257 10.20 24.05 -1.83
N GLN A 258 10.97 23.09 -2.36
CA GLN A 258 11.35 23.04 -3.78
C GLN A 258 10.31 22.33 -4.65
N HIS A 259 9.43 21.52 -4.03
CA HIS A 259 8.37 20.82 -4.76
C HIS A 259 7.39 21.83 -5.37
N ARG A 260 6.91 21.52 -6.58
CA ARG A 260 5.86 22.28 -7.27
C ARG A 260 4.66 21.40 -7.50
N THR A 261 3.48 21.96 -7.37
CA THR A 261 2.21 21.25 -7.55
C THR A 261 2.13 20.58 -8.92
N GLN A 262 1.86 19.29 -8.91
CA GLN A 262 1.70 18.47 -10.11
C GLN A 262 0.25 17.98 -10.26
N SER A 263 -0.14 17.56 -11.46
CA SER A 263 -1.52 17.21 -11.78
C SER A 263 -2.04 15.95 -11.05
N HIS A 264 -1.15 15.13 -10.53
CA HIS A 264 -1.48 13.92 -9.77
C HIS A 264 -1.45 14.11 -8.24
N ASP A 265 -1.02 15.28 -7.76
CA ASP A 265 -1.01 15.56 -6.33
C ASP A 265 -2.45 15.61 -5.79
N THR A 266 -2.63 15.03 -4.60
CA THR A 266 -3.93 15.08 -3.90
C THR A 266 -4.21 16.47 -3.35
N HIS A 267 -3.17 17.14 -2.87
CA HIS A 267 -3.18 18.54 -2.40
C HIS A 267 -2.11 19.35 -3.13
N PRO A 268 -2.26 20.68 -3.27
CA PRO A 268 -1.20 21.52 -3.79
C PRO A 268 0.06 21.44 -2.92
N ALA A 269 1.23 21.70 -3.52
CA ALA A 269 2.51 21.71 -2.83
C ALA A 269 2.51 22.71 -1.68
N LEU A 270 3.23 22.38 -0.59
CA LEU A 270 3.31 23.21 0.60
C LEU A 270 3.63 24.68 0.31
N PRO A 271 4.65 25.03 -0.51
CA PRO A 271 4.96 26.44 -0.80
C PRO A 271 3.80 27.17 -1.50
N ASP A 272 3.06 26.50 -2.39
CA ASP A 272 1.95 27.10 -3.11
C ASP A 272 0.78 27.39 -2.15
N ARG A 273 0.48 26.46 -1.20
CA ARG A 273 -0.53 26.63 -0.16
C ARG A 273 -0.19 27.78 0.79
N LEU A 274 1.06 27.84 1.28
CA LEU A 274 1.52 28.89 2.18
C LEU A 274 1.49 30.27 1.51
N ALA A 275 1.96 30.36 0.27
CA ALA A 275 1.91 31.60 -0.50
C ALA A 275 0.46 32.10 -0.71
N ALA A 276 -0.51 31.19 -0.90
CA ALA A 276 -1.93 31.54 -1.07
C ALA A 276 -2.56 32.18 0.17
N ILE A 277 -2.04 31.87 1.38
CA ILE A 277 -2.49 32.48 2.65
C ILE A 277 -1.55 33.58 3.15
N GLY A 278 -0.51 33.96 2.38
CA GLY A 278 0.44 35.03 2.68
C GLY A 278 1.45 34.71 3.77
N GLU A 279 1.80 33.43 3.95
CA GLU A 279 2.70 32.93 4.98
C GLU A 279 3.90 32.19 4.37
N GLU A 280 4.91 31.91 5.20
CA GLU A 280 6.09 31.12 4.87
C GLU A 280 6.22 29.92 5.81
N ALA A 281 6.89 28.86 5.34
CA ALA A 281 7.13 27.69 6.16
C ALA A 281 8.08 28.02 7.33
N ARG A 282 7.65 27.72 8.55
CA ARG A 282 8.44 27.88 9.77
C ARG A 282 8.31 26.62 10.60
N PHE A 283 9.43 25.95 10.87
CA PHE A 283 9.45 24.78 11.73
C PHE A 283 10.15 25.13 13.05
N THR A 284 9.39 25.14 14.15
CA THR A 284 9.85 25.61 15.47
C THR A 284 10.33 24.47 16.39
N GLY A 285 10.52 23.25 15.85
CA GLY A 285 11.01 22.10 16.62
C GLY A 285 9.91 21.16 17.09
N ALA A 286 10.31 20.11 17.84
CA ALA A 286 9.45 18.97 18.19
C ALA A 286 8.81 19.06 19.61
N GLU A 287 9.12 20.08 20.40
CA GLU A 287 8.53 20.23 21.74
C GLU A 287 7.14 20.86 21.66
N PHE A 288 6.12 20.08 22.03
CA PHE A 288 4.72 20.52 22.07
C PHE A 288 3.89 19.57 22.94
N GLU A 289 2.77 20.05 23.42
CA GLU A 289 1.73 19.22 24.02
C GLU A 289 0.91 18.55 22.90
N SER A 290 0.87 17.22 22.92
CA SER A 290 0.20 16.45 21.87
C SER A 290 -1.30 16.76 21.79
N GLY A 291 -1.83 16.84 20.57
CA GLY A 291 -3.25 16.97 20.29
C GLY A 291 -4.13 15.84 20.84
N SER A 292 -3.52 14.71 21.21
CA SER A 292 -4.22 13.64 21.92
C SER A 292 -4.83 14.09 23.26
N ALA A 293 -4.34 15.20 23.85
CA ALA A 293 -4.94 15.84 25.02
C ALA A 293 -6.42 16.22 24.81
N LEU A 294 -6.85 16.45 23.56
CA LEU A 294 -8.25 16.67 23.20
C LEU A 294 -9.17 15.51 23.58
N LEU A 295 -8.64 14.28 23.66
CA LEU A 295 -9.37 13.07 24.03
C LEU A 295 -9.49 12.88 25.56
N GLY A 296 -8.79 13.70 26.35
CA GLY A 296 -8.89 13.73 27.81
C GLY A 296 -8.63 12.35 28.46
N SER A 297 -9.50 11.97 29.40
CA SER A 297 -9.37 10.72 30.16
C SER A 297 -9.57 9.45 29.35
N ALA A 298 -10.14 9.53 28.13
CA ALA A 298 -10.30 8.36 27.26
C ALA A 298 -8.97 7.97 26.57
N TRP A 299 -8.02 8.90 26.47
CA TRP A 299 -6.80 8.70 25.67
C TRP A 299 -5.96 7.48 26.09
N PRO A 300 -5.64 7.24 27.37
CA PRO A 300 -4.78 6.10 27.75
C PRO A 300 -5.35 4.74 27.30
N ALA A 301 -6.66 4.55 27.47
CA ALA A 301 -7.33 3.32 27.06
C ALA A 301 -7.34 3.17 25.52
N LEU A 302 -7.60 4.26 24.79
CA LEU A 302 -7.56 4.29 23.33
C LEU A 302 -6.16 3.97 22.80
N LEU A 303 -5.11 4.57 23.36
CA LEU A 303 -3.73 4.30 22.97
C LEU A 303 -3.36 2.82 23.18
N THR A 304 -3.76 2.23 24.30
CA THR A 304 -3.55 0.81 24.56
C THR A 304 -4.23 -0.06 23.52
N ASP A 305 -5.49 0.24 23.18
CA ASP A 305 -6.25 -0.49 22.16
C ASP A 305 -5.60 -0.36 20.78
N PHE A 306 -5.16 0.84 20.38
CA PHE A 306 -4.50 1.06 19.09
C PHE A 306 -3.14 0.37 19.01
N ASN A 307 -2.35 0.39 20.09
CA ASN A 307 -1.10 -0.36 20.18
C ASN A 307 -1.35 -1.87 20.00
N GLU A 308 -2.36 -2.43 20.67
CA GLU A 308 -2.68 -3.86 20.57
C GLU A 308 -3.23 -4.21 19.18
N GLN A 309 -4.13 -3.41 18.63
CA GLN A 309 -4.64 -3.64 17.26
C GLN A 309 -3.51 -3.59 16.23
N TRP A 310 -2.58 -2.64 16.36
CA TRP A 310 -1.43 -2.56 15.49
C TRP A 310 -0.54 -3.80 15.63
N ARG A 311 -0.26 -4.23 16.87
CA ARG A 311 0.55 -5.40 17.17
C ARG A 311 -0.03 -6.67 16.56
N VAL A 312 -1.32 -6.92 16.77
CA VAL A 312 -2.01 -8.11 16.23
C VAL A 312 -2.01 -8.11 14.71
N ARG A 313 -2.32 -6.97 14.10
CA ARG A 313 -2.38 -6.84 12.62
C ARG A 313 -1.02 -7.09 11.98
N ASN A 314 0.06 -6.58 12.57
CA ASN A 314 1.39 -6.65 12.00
C ASN A 314 2.20 -7.87 12.47
N GLN A 315 1.66 -8.70 13.35
CA GLN A 315 2.41 -9.80 13.98
C GLN A 315 3.03 -10.74 12.95
N TRP A 316 2.25 -11.17 11.95
CA TRP A 316 2.74 -12.11 10.94
C TRP A 316 3.85 -11.51 10.08
N ASP A 317 3.62 -10.33 9.52
CA ASP A 317 4.61 -9.64 8.67
C ASP A 317 5.88 -9.28 9.45
N TRP A 318 5.73 -8.92 10.71
CA TRP A 318 6.85 -8.63 11.61
C TRP A 318 7.71 -9.86 11.87
N GLN A 319 7.10 -10.95 12.29
CA GLN A 319 7.81 -12.21 12.55
C GLN A 319 8.49 -12.73 11.28
N PHE A 320 7.80 -12.65 10.14
CA PHE A 320 8.40 -13.02 8.85
C PHE A 320 9.62 -12.15 8.53
N ALA A 321 9.54 -10.84 8.68
CA ALA A 321 10.66 -9.93 8.43
C ALA A 321 11.86 -10.23 9.34
N HIS A 322 11.61 -10.48 10.63
CA HIS A 322 12.64 -10.88 11.59
C HIS A 322 13.33 -12.18 11.17
N LEU A 323 12.56 -13.23 10.92
CA LEU A 323 13.11 -14.54 10.53
C LEU A 323 13.88 -14.46 9.21
N ARG A 324 13.34 -13.71 8.23
CA ARG A 324 14.04 -13.45 6.97
C ARG A 324 15.37 -12.72 7.21
N PHE A 325 15.40 -11.71 8.08
CA PHE A 325 16.64 -11.02 8.44
C PHE A 325 17.64 -12.00 9.07
N ILE A 326 17.23 -12.76 10.07
CA ILE A 326 18.12 -13.66 10.83
C ILE A 326 18.70 -14.78 9.93
N HIS A 327 17.85 -15.42 9.13
CA HIS A 327 18.25 -16.61 8.38
C HIS A 327 18.80 -16.28 6.98
N VAL A 328 18.30 -15.23 6.33
CA VAL A 328 18.66 -14.94 4.94
C VAL A 328 19.59 -13.72 4.84
N LEU A 329 19.18 -12.55 5.36
CA LEU A 329 19.92 -11.31 5.12
C LEU A 329 21.19 -11.18 5.96
N ARG A 330 21.09 -11.41 7.28
CA ARG A 330 22.23 -11.23 8.19
C ARG A 330 23.46 -12.07 7.85
N PRO A 331 23.35 -13.36 7.46
CA PRO A 331 24.50 -14.14 7.01
C PRO A 331 25.17 -13.58 5.75
N LEU A 332 24.37 -13.05 4.82
CA LEU A 332 24.87 -12.43 3.59
C LEU A 332 25.60 -11.11 3.87
N LEU A 333 25.01 -10.25 4.72
CA LEU A 333 25.54 -8.94 5.05
C LEU A 333 26.83 -9.01 5.89
N ASN A 334 26.92 -9.98 6.81
CA ASN A 334 28.06 -10.12 7.74
C ASN A 334 29.21 -10.99 7.18
N ALA A 335 29.10 -11.52 5.97
CA ALA A 335 30.18 -12.32 5.35
C ALA A 335 31.41 -11.45 5.10
N ASP A 336 32.57 -11.97 5.49
CA ASP A 336 33.86 -11.31 5.23
C ASP A 336 34.25 -11.39 3.73
N SER A 337 35.17 -10.55 3.31
CA SER A 337 35.60 -10.44 1.91
C SER A 337 36.17 -11.75 1.35
N ALA A 338 36.86 -12.55 2.16
CA ALA A 338 37.43 -13.82 1.72
C ALA A 338 36.32 -14.85 1.44
N THR A 339 35.33 -14.90 2.31
CA THR A 339 34.12 -15.74 2.13
C THR A 339 33.37 -15.32 0.87
N VAL A 340 33.12 -14.02 0.67
CA VAL A 340 32.40 -13.50 -0.51
C VAL A 340 33.14 -13.80 -1.80
N GLN A 341 34.47 -13.74 -1.83
CA GLN A 341 35.27 -14.10 -2.99
C GLN A 341 35.14 -15.59 -3.39
N SER A 342 34.89 -16.46 -2.41
CA SER A 342 34.70 -17.90 -2.66
C SER A 342 33.28 -18.24 -3.16
N TRP A 343 32.35 -17.30 -3.11
CA TRP A 343 30.95 -17.53 -3.46
C TRP A 343 30.70 -17.62 -4.96
N SER A 344 29.71 -18.41 -5.33
CA SER A 344 29.16 -18.43 -6.69
C SER A 344 28.56 -17.08 -7.06
N VAL A 345 28.38 -16.84 -8.36
CA VAL A 345 27.72 -15.62 -8.86
C VAL A 345 26.33 -15.44 -8.23
N ALA A 346 25.55 -16.50 -8.10
CA ALA A 346 24.23 -16.45 -7.48
C ALA A 346 24.29 -16.02 -6.00
N GLN A 347 25.26 -16.51 -5.22
CA GLN A 347 25.43 -16.11 -3.82
C GLN A 347 25.91 -14.65 -3.70
N ARG A 348 26.82 -14.22 -4.59
CA ARG A 348 27.25 -12.80 -4.64
C ARG A 348 26.10 -11.89 -5.05
N LEU A 349 25.24 -12.33 -5.98
CA LEU A 349 24.04 -11.60 -6.36
C LEU A 349 23.05 -11.48 -5.20
N ALA A 350 22.80 -12.58 -4.46
CA ALA A 350 21.96 -12.56 -3.26
C ALA A 350 22.48 -11.55 -2.22
N ARG A 351 23.80 -11.49 -2.02
CA ARG A 351 24.42 -10.48 -1.14
C ARG A 351 24.21 -9.07 -1.67
N ALA A 352 24.50 -8.81 -2.94
CA ALA A 352 24.35 -7.48 -3.53
C ALA A 352 22.89 -6.97 -3.43
N LYS A 353 21.89 -7.86 -3.63
CA LYS A 353 20.47 -7.57 -3.37
C LYS A 353 20.21 -7.25 -1.90
N ALA A 354 20.80 -8.01 -0.95
CA ALA A 354 20.66 -7.73 0.49
C ALA A 354 21.30 -6.40 0.88
N VAL A 355 22.47 -6.05 0.32
CA VAL A 355 23.10 -4.74 0.51
C VAL A 355 22.22 -3.63 -0.06
N TYR A 356 21.64 -3.83 -1.26
CA TYR A 356 20.74 -2.85 -1.89
C TYR A 356 19.49 -2.58 -1.03
N GLU A 357 18.93 -3.60 -0.40
CA GLU A 357 17.78 -3.45 0.51
C GLU A 357 18.10 -2.57 1.74
N THR A 358 19.33 -2.65 2.26
CA THR A 358 19.74 -1.94 3.49
C THR A 358 20.45 -0.61 3.20
N SER A 359 21.19 -0.53 2.10
CA SER A 359 21.93 0.65 1.64
C SER A 359 21.88 0.71 0.10
N PRO A 360 20.88 1.38 -0.50
CA PRO A 360 20.69 1.41 -1.95
C PRO A 360 21.93 1.87 -2.72
N GLN A 361 22.65 2.90 -2.23
CA GLN A 361 23.84 3.40 -2.89
C GLN A 361 24.98 2.37 -2.95
N ASP A 362 25.26 1.70 -1.83
CA ASP A 362 26.28 0.66 -1.77
C ASP A 362 25.87 -0.55 -2.60
N GLY A 363 24.56 -0.91 -2.57
CA GLY A 363 24.00 -2.01 -3.35
C GLY A 363 24.09 -1.79 -4.86
N VAL A 364 23.81 -0.58 -5.35
CA VAL A 364 23.99 -0.23 -6.77
C VAL A 364 25.46 -0.40 -7.17
N ALA A 365 26.40 0.06 -6.33
CA ALA A 365 27.82 -0.08 -6.61
C ALA A 365 28.26 -1.56 -6.66
N GLU A 366 27.79 -2.38 -5.73
CA GLU A 366 28.07 -3.82 -5.69
C GLU A 366 27.47 -4.55 -6.89
N LEU A 367 26.21 -4.24 -7.26
CA LEU A 367 25.55 -4.78 -8.46
C LEU A 367 26.25 -4.35 -9.76
N ALA A 368 26.74 -3.11 -9.84
CA ALA A 368 27.50 -2.63 -10.99
C ALA A 368 28.81 -3.41 -11.18
N ALA A 369 29.56 -3.61 -10.10
CA ALA A 369 30.79 -4.39 -10.14
C ALA A 369 30.49 -5.86 -10.54
N LEU A 370 29.47 -6.47 -9.94
CA LEU A 370 29.08 -7.84 -10.26
C LEU A 370 28.62 -8.00 -11.72
N HIS A 371 27.91 -6.99 -12.25
CA HIS A 371 27.48 -6.98 -13.65
C HIS A 371 28.68 -6.85 -14.60
N ALA A 372 29.64 -5.99 -14.31
CA ALA A 372 30.85 -5.83 -15.11
C ALA A 372 31.66 -7.15 -15.22
N ASP A 373 31.73 -7.91 -14.11
CA ASP A 373 32.44 -9.19 -14.05
C ASP A 373 31.67 -10.34 -14.71
N ASN A 374 30.35 -10.20 -14.92
CA ASN A 374 29.45 -11.27 -15.36
C ASN A 374 28.54 -10.80 -16.50
N LEU A 375 29.10 -10.18 -17.53
CA LEU A 375 28.36 -9.75 -18.71
C LEU A 375 27.64 -10.95 -19.36
N GLY A 376 26.34 -10.82 -19.57
CA GLY A 376 25.48 -11.88 -20.12
C GLY A 376 24.79 -12.77 -19.07
N ASN A 377 25.06 -12.58 -17.77
CA ASN A 377 24.24 -13.21 -16.73
C ASN A 377 22.91 -12.44 -16.58
N ALA A 378 21.81 -13.11 -16.90
CA ALA A 378 20.47 -12.49 -16.94
C ALA A 378 20.00 -11.98 -15.58
N ASP A 379 20.19 -12.75 -14.50
CA ASP A 379 19.75 -12.41 -13.15
C ASP A 379 20.51 -11.19 -12.60
N VAL A 380 21.82 -11.14 -12.85
CA VAL A 380 22.66 -10.00 -12.47
C VAL A 380 22.26 -8.74 -13.24
N THR A 381 22.03 -8.89 -14.55
CA THR A 381 21.64 -7.76 -15.41
C THR A 381 20.24 -7.24 -15.04
N LEU A 382 19.31 -8.15 -14.73
CA LEU A 382 17.97 -7.79 -14.24
C LEU A 382 18.07 -6.99 -12.93
N ALA A 383 18.78 -7.52 -11.94
CA ALA A 383 18.89 -6.86 -10.64
C ALA A 383 19.58 -5.49 -10.75
N TYR A 384 20.65 -5.38 -11.54
CA TYR A 384 21.33 -4.11 -11.77
C TYR A 384 20.46 -3.12 -12.53
N GLY A 385 19.75 -3.56 -13.59
CA GLY A 385 18.83 -2.71 -14.35
C GLY A 385 17.68 -2.17 -13.50
N LEU A 386 17.11 -2.98 -12.62
CA LEU A 386 16.08 -2.56 -11.67
C LEU A 386 16.62 -1.52 -10.67
N ALA A 387 17.79 -1.76 -10.11
CA ALA A 387 18.42 -0.85 -9.15
C ALA A 387 18.78 0.51 -9.79
N LEU A 388 19.23 0.53 -11.05
CA LEU A 388 19.44 1.76 -11.82
C LEU A 388 18.14 2.53 -12.04
N LEU A 389 17.07 1.82 -12.37
CA LEU A 389 15.77 2.41 -12.63
C LEU A 389 15.18 3.07 -11.37
N ASP A 390 15.28 2.40 -10.24
CA ASP A 390 14.88 2.96 -8.94
C ASP A 390 15.74 4.17 -8.52
N SER A 391 16.98 4.27 -9.03
CA SER A 391 17.88 5.43 -8.86
C SER A 391 17.70 6.49 -9.95
N GLU A 392 16.63 6.41 -10.74
CA GLU A 392 16.29 7.32 -11.87
C GLU A 392 17.35 7.36 -12.99
N GLU A 393 18.20 6.34 -13.10
CA GLU A 393 19.20 6.24 -14.16
C GLU A 393 18.63 5.56 -15.41
N LEU A 394 18.47 6.32 -16.50
CA LEU A 394 17.90 5.85 -17.76
C LEU A 394 18.65 4.68 -18.43
N ARG A 395 19.91 4.43 -18.05
CA ARG A 395 20.65 3.23 -18.48
C ARG A 395 19.91 1.94 -18.13
N GLY A 396 19.20 1.93 -17.01
CA GLY A 396 18.39 0.78 -16.57
C GLY A 396 17.35 0.36 -17.61
N VAL A 397 16.73 1.32 -18.31
CA VAL A 397 15.72 1.05 -19.34
C VAL A 397 16.27 0.14 -20.45
N SER A 398 17.45 0.47 -21.00
CA SER A 398 18.05 -0.29 -22.10
C SER A 398 18.42 -1.72 -21.68
N LEU A 399 19.04 -1.86 -20.49
CA LEU A 399 19.42 -3.17 -19.94
C LEU A 399 18.20 -4.06 -19.73
N LEU A 400 17.12 -3.50 -19.17
CA LEU A 400 15.89 -4.23 -18.91
C LEU A 400 15.18 -4.64 -20.20
N GLN A 401 15.16 -3.79 -21.23
CA GLN A 401 14.58 -4.13 -22.53
C GLN A 401 15.35 -5.27 -23.22
N GLU A 402 16.69 -5.31 -23.13
CA GLU A 402 17.50 -6.42 -23.65
C GLU A 402 17.15 -7.73 -22.95
N ILE A 403 17.04 -7.73 -21.62
CA ILE A 403 16.67 -8.91 -20.83
C ILE A 403 15.26 -9.40 -21.20
N ALA A 404 14.27 -8.54 -21.26
CA ALA A 404 12.91 -8.93 -21.62
C ALA A 404 12.80 -9.51 -23.05
N THR A 405 13.71 -9.10 -23.93
CA THR A 405 13.78 -9.63 -25.29
C THR A 405 14.36 -11.04 -25.30
N ALA A 406 15.45 -11.25 -24.55
CA ALA A 406 16.19 -12.52 -24.52
C ALA A 406 15.49 -13.58 -23.64
N TYR A 407 14.89 -13.18 -22.49
CA TYR A 407 14.36 -14.09 -21.47
C TYR A 407 12.86 -13.87 -21.24
N PRO A 408 11.97 -14.72 -21.79
CA PRO A 408 10.53 -14.57 -21.67
C PRO A 408 9.99 -14.60 -20.22
N THR A 409 10.62 -15.35 -19.30
CA THR A 409 10.23 -15.43 -17.87
C THR A 409 10.45 -14.11 -17.15
N MET A 410 11.45 -13.32 -17.56
CA MET A 410 11.79 -12.03 -16.96
C MET A 410 10.95 -10.86 -17.48
N ARG A 411 10.05 -11.08 -18.45
CA ARG A 411 9.23 -10.01 -19.05
C ARG A 411 8.34 -9.32 -18.04
N LEU A 412 7.68 -10.08 -17.17
CA LEU A 412 6.76 -9.48 -16.19
C LEU A 412 7.48 -8.53 -15.22
N PRO A 413 8.54 -8.92 -14.50
CA PRO A 413 9.24 -7.99 -13.62
C PRO A 413 9.81 -6.77 -14.36
N VAL A 414 10.31 -6.95 -15.58
CA VAL A 414 10.82 -5.84 -16.40
C VAL A 414 9.70 -4.88 -16.81
N TYR A 415 8.62 -5.40 -17.37
CA TYR A 415 7.52 -4.55 -17.86
C TYR A 415 6.84 -3.80 -16.73
N ALA A 416 6.63 -4.44 -15.59
CA ALA A 416 6.08 -3.80 -14.40
C ALA A 416 7.00 -2.67 -13.87
N ALA A 417 8.30 -2.86 -13.89
CA ALA A 417 9.27 -1.83 -13.51
C ALA A 417 9.26 -0.64 -14.48
N LEU A 418 9.25 -0.90 -15.79
CA LEU A 418 9.16 0.14 -16.81
C LEU A 418 7.83 0.88 -16.77
N GLU A 419 6.72 0.18 -16.59
CA GLU A 419 5.40 0.78 -16.37
C GLU A 419 5.41 1.74 -15.17
N LYS A 420 5.94 1.29 -14.02
CA LYS A 420 6.07 2.12 -12.83
C LYS A 420 6.92 3.37 -13.09
N HIS A 421 8.06 3.21 -13.76
CA HIS A 421 8.98 4.30 -14.07
C HIS A 421 8.34 5.37 -14.96
N PHE A 422 7.68 4.96 -16.05
CA PHE A 422 7.10 5.91 -17.01
C PHE A 422 5.74 6.47 -16.59
N ARG A 423 5.12 5.98 -15.52
CA ARG A 423 3.77 6.38 -15.08
C ARG A 423 3.57 7.90 -14.96
N CYS A 424 4.57 8.61 -14.46
CA CYS A 424 4.52 10.07 -14.29
C CYS A 424 5.41 10.84 -15.27
N LEU A 425 6.24 10.15 -16.06
CA LEU A 425 7.22 10.76 -16.94
C LEU A 425 6.77 10.87 -18.39
N ASP A 426 6.14 9.81 -18.93
CA ASP A 426 5.72 9.74 -20.33
C ASP A 426 4.46 8.88 -20.46
N GLU A 427 3.33 9.51 -20.79
CA GLU A 427 2.03 8.85 -20.94
C GLU A 427 2.02 7.80 -22.06
N THR A 428 2.79 8.00 -23.14
CA THR A 428 2.84 7.08 -24.28
C THR A 428 3.61 5.82 -23.91
N GLU A 429 4.79 5.97 -23.31
CA GLU A 429 5.57 4.84 -22.83
C GLU A 429 4.85 4.12 -21.69
N TYR A 430 4.22 4.83 -20.74
CA TYR A 430 3.40 4.23 -19.70
C TYR A 430 2.32 3.31 -20.28
N LYS A 431 1.50 3.79 -21.22
CA LYS A 431 0.45 2.99 -21.87
C LYS A 431 1.01 1.77 -22.59
N ARG A 432 2.16 1.93 -23.23
CA ARG A 432 2.86 0.82 -23.90
C ARG A 432 3.27 -0.26 -22.91
N TRP A 433 3.89 0.13 -21.81
CA TRP A 433 4.38 -0.83 -20.81
C TRP A 433 3.25 -1.44 -19.99
N ALA A 434 2.20 -0.69 -19.66
CA ALA A 434 1.00 -1.22 -18.99
C ALA A 434 0.34 -2.35 -19.82
N LEU A 435 0.19 -2.19 -21.14
CA LEU A 435 -0.31 -3.25 -22.02
C LEU A 435 0.61 -4.48 -22.06
N GLN A 436 1.92 -4.28 -22.03
CA GLN A 436 2.88 -5.38 -22.00
C GLN A 436 2.84 -6.12 -20.64
N THR A 437 2.73 -5.38 -19.54
CA THR A 437 2.57 -5.94 -18.19
C THR A 437 1.31 -6.79 -18.11
N GLU A 438 0.16 -6.27 -18.53
CA GLU A 438 -1.11 -6.99 -18.55
C GLU A 438 -1.01 -8.29 -19.36
N THR A 439 -0.41 -8.22 -20.55
CA THR A 439 -0.18 -9.40 -21.38
C THR A 439 0.73 -10.43 -20.70
N ALA A 440 1.77 -9.99 -20.00
CA ALA A 440 2.70 -10.89 -19.30
C ALA A 440 2.04 -11.52 -18.06
N VAL A 441 1.23 -10.77 -17.33
CA VAL A 441 0.41 -11.26 -16.21
C VAL A 441 -0.54 -12.35 -16.72
N GLN A 442 -1.31 -12.09 -17.78
CA GLN A 442 -2.23 -13.08 -18.33
C GLN A 442 -1.54 -14.38 -18.71
N ARG A 443 -0.36 -14.30 -19.35
CA ARG A 443 0.41 -15.50 -19.72
C ARG A 443 0.90 -16.31 -18.53
N ARG A 444 1.28 -15.65 -17.44
CA ARG A 444 1.61 -16.34 -16.17
C ARG A 444 0.39 -17.02 -15.58
N TRP A 445 -0.76 -16.36 -15.57
CA TRP A 445 -2.01 -16.93 -15.11
C TRP A 445 -2.41 -18.16 -15.93
N ASP A 446 -2.32 -18.08 -17.27
CA ASP A 446 -2.59 -19.23 -18.16
C ASP A 446 -1.70 -20.43 -17.82
N SER A 447 -0.44 -20.19 -17.41
CA SER A 447 0.49 -21.25 -16.99
C SER A 447 0.14 -21.80 -15.60
N VAL A 448 -0.31 -20.93 -14.69
CA VAL A 448 -0.76 -21.32 -13.34
C VAL A 448 -2.04 -22.14 -13.39
N GLU A 449 -2.98 -21.83 -14.29
CA GLU A 449 -4.22 -22.58 -14.50
C GLU A 449 -3.97 -24.03 -14.98
N LEU A 450 -2.80 -24.33 -15.56
CA LEU A 450 -2.41 -25.71 -15.90
C LEU A 450 -2.09 -26.56 -14.66
N LEU A 451 -1.89 -25.93 -13.50
CA LEU A 451 -1.63 -26.64 -12.25
C LEU A 451 -2.91 -27.27 -11.69
N ASN A 452 -2.97 -28.57 -11.76
CA ASN A 452 -4.01 -29.41 -11.16
C ASN A 452 -3.38 -30.52 -10.32
N ASP A 453 -4.18 -31.35 -9.69
CA ASP A 453 -3.68 -32.42 -8.83
C ASP A 453 -2.82 -33.44 -9.61
N ASP A 454 -3.14 -33.69 -10.90
CA ASP A 454 -2.36 -34.60 -11.73
C ASP A 454 -0.97 -34.03 -12.04
N THR A 455 -0.87 -32.74 -12.36
CA THR A 455 0.43 -32.08 -12.60
C THR A 455 1.23 -31.92 -11.31
N LEU A 456 0.57 -31.74 -10.17
CA LEU A 456 1.22 -31.65 -8.86
C LEU A 456 1.76 -33.02 -8.38
N THR A 457 1.26 -34.14 -8.89
CA THR A 457 1.88 -35.45 -8.62
C THR A 457 3.32 -35.51 -9.13
N GLN A 458 3.64 -34.75 -10.17
CA GLN A 458 4.97 -34.67 -10.78
C GLN A 458 5.87 -33.58 -10.16
N ALA A 459 5.32 -32.74 -9.27
CA ALA A 459 6.09 -31.70 -8.60
C ALA A 459 7.26 -32.30 -7.80
N VAL A 460 8.39 -31.63 -7.80
CA VAL A 460 9.63 -32.05 -7.12
C VAL A 460 9.82 -31.31 -5.80
N ALA A 461 10.83 -31.69 -5.04
CA ALA A 461 11.23 -30.89 -3.89
C ALA A 461 11.73 -29.52 -4.37
N THR A 462 11.38 -28.46 -3.61
CA THR A 462 11.75 -27.09 -3.99
C THR A 462 13.27 -26.90 -4.06
N SER A 463 13.70 -26.08 -5.00
CA SER A 463 15.10 -25.63 -5.16
C SER A 463 15.46 -24.46 -4.24
N LEU A 464 14.51 -23.90 -3.50
CA LEU A 464 14.78 -22.76 -2.61
C LEU A 464 15.90 -23.06 -1.60
N PRO A 465 16.75 -22.06 -1.31
CA PRO A 465 17.84 -22.22 -0.36
C PRO A 465 17.35 -22.60 1.05
N ARG A 466 18.13 -23.42 1.77
CA ARG A 466 17.81 -23.82 3.14
C ARG A 466 17.40 -22.66 4.07
N PRO A 467 18.06 -21.48 4.05
CA PRO A 467 17.63 -20.34 4.86
C PRO A 467 16.20 -19.89 4.57
N ALA A 468 15.78 -19.87 3.31
CA ALA A 468 14.40 -19.53 2.94
C ALA A 468 13.39 -20.57 3.43
N LEU A 469 13.73 -21.87 3.30
CA LEU A 469 12.92 -22.96 3.84
C LEU A 469 12.76 -22.87 5.36
N GLN A 470 13.80 -22.47 6.07
CA GLN A 470 13.77 -22.30 7.52
C GLN A 470 12.80 -21.19 7.93
N VAL A 471 12.78 -20.06 7.23
CA VAL A 471 11.82 -18.97 7.48
C VAL A 471 10.39 -19.51 7.41
N ILE A 472 10.03 -20.21 6.34
CA ILE A 472 8.66 -20.74 6.17
C ILE A 472 8.32 -21.78 7.23
N ALA A 473 9.26 -22.68 7.55
CA ALA A 473 9.05 -23.72 8.56
C ALA A 473 8.82 -23.12 9.96
N GLU A 474 9.62 -22.14 10.35
CA GLU A 474 9.45 -21.45 11.65
C GLU A 474 8.18 -20.63 11.71
N MET A 475 7.78 -19.96 10.61
CA MET A 475 6.50 -19.29 10.52
C MET A 475 5.35 -20.28 10.72
N ALA A 476 5.38 -21.43 10.03
CA ALA A 476 4.34 -22.47 10.16
C ALA A 476 4.26 -23.05 11.58
N GLN A 477 5.39 -23.19 12.29
CA GLN A 477 5.38 -23.65 13.68
C GLN A 477 4.80 -22.62 14.65
N ARG A 478 4.95 -21.33 14.36
CA ARG A 478 4.44 -20.23 15.18
C ARG A 478 2.96 -19.94 14.93
N ASP A 479 2.51 -20.19 13.73
CA ASP A 479 1.12 -19.95 13.33
C ASP A 479 0.23 -21.10 13.83
N GLN A 480 -0.48 -20.87 14.94
CA GLN A 480 -1.37 -21.85 15.54
C GLN A 480 -2.48 -22.34 14.61
N ARG A 481 -2.80 -21.57 13.54
CA ARG A 481 -3.80 -21.94 12.53
C ARG A 481 -3.30 -23.01 11.57
N VAL A 482 -1.97 -23.16 11.43
CA VAL A 482 -1.32 -24.12 10.53
C VAL A 482 -0.91 -25.37 11.31
N ALA A 483 -1.37 -26.53 10.83
CA ALA A 483 -1.00 -27.82 11.43
C ALA A 483 0.24 -28.43 10.77
N LYS A 484 0.34 -28.37 9.44
CA LYS A 484 1.46 -28.90 8.64
C LYS A 484 1.69 -28.06 7.40
N CYS A 485 2.92 -28.08 6.88
CA CYS A 485 3.25 -27.44 5.61
C CYS A 485 4.21 -28.28 4.75
N TRP A 486 4.08 -28.13 3.44
CA TRP A 486 4.96 -28.70 2.42
C TRP A 486 5.25 -27.63 1.39
N LEU A 487 6.47 -27.60 0.88
CA LEU A 487 6.86 -26.71 -0.20
C LEU A 487 7.42 -27.54 -1.35
N LEU A 488 6.82 -27.40 -2.50
CA LEU A 488 7.10 -28.14 -3.72
C LEU A 488 7.40 -27.19 -4.85
N GLU A 489 7.96 -27.71 -5.93
CA GLU A 489 8.29 -26.97 -7.13
C GLU A 489 7.70 -27.67 -8.35
N SER A 490 7.06 -26.90 -9.23
CA SER A 490 6.52 -27.37 -10.51
C SER A 490 7.04 -26.48 -11.64
N HIS A 491 7.35 -27.09 -12.76
CA HIS A 491 7.76 -26.37 -13.97
C HIS A 491 6.64 -26.45 -14.99
N GLN A 492 6.11 -25.30 -15.39
CA GLN A 492 5.01 -25.21 -16.35
C GLN A 492 5.44 -24.42 -17.58
N PRO A 493 5.06 -24.85 -18.80
CA PRO A 493 5.40 -24.11 -19.99
C PRO A 493 4.77 -22.72 -19.97
N LEU A 494 5.60 -21.70 -20.18
CA LEU A 494 5.10 -20.35 -20.35
C LEU A 494 4.45 -20.21 -21.72
N ALA A 495 3.14 -19.94 -21.77
CA ALA A 495 2.37 -19.80 -22.99
C ALA A 495 2.89 -18.63 -23.84
N THR A 496 3.70 -18.92 -24.87
CA THR A 496 4.22 -17.91 -25.80
C THR A 496 3.85 -18.25 -27.23
N ARG A 497 3.10 -17.35 -27.90
CA ARG A 497 2.71 -17.52 -29.31
C ARG A 497 3.87 -17.51 -30.32
N ALA A 498 5.09 -17.17 -29.93
CA ALA A 498 6.16 -16.85 -30.90
C ALA A 498 7.59 -17.27 -30.52
N SER A 499 7.82 -18.02 -29.46
CA SER A 499 9.19 -18.42 -29.09
C SER A 499 9.48 -19.86 -29.49
N LYS A 500 10.59 -20.07 -30.25
CA LYS A 500 11.14 -21.39 -30.54
C LYS A 500 11.77 -22.07 -29.32
N HIS A 501 11.90 -21.34 -28.22
CA HIS A 501 12.36 -21.83 -26.92
C HIS A 501 11.23 -21.70 -25.93
N ALA A 502 10.56 -22.80 -25.61
CA ALA A 502 9.64 -22.87 -24.49
C ALA A 502 10.50 -22.64 -23.22
N ALA A 503 10.25 -21.51 -22.57
CA ALA A 503 10.80 -21.27 -21.24
C ALA A 503 9.78 -21.81 -20.25
N ASP A 504 10.21 -22.69 -19.35
CA ASP A 504 9.34 -23.17 -18.27
C ASP A 504 9.30 -22.13 -17.16
N LEU A 505 8.09 -21.83 -16.68
CA LEU A 505 7.87 -21.02 -15.50
C LEU A 505 8.05 -21.89 -14.26
N THR A 506 8.97 -21.53 -13.38
CA THR A 506 9.11 -22.18 -12.07
C THR A 506 8.01 -21.69 -11.14
N ILE A 507 7.24 -22.60 -10.58
CA ILE A 507 6.14 -22.32 -9.67
C ILE A 507 6.41 -23.03 -8.34
N HIS A 508 6.55 -22.25 -7.27
CA HIS A 508 6.66 -22.78 -5.91
C HIS A 508 5.27 -22.94 -5.31
N VAL A 509 4.93 -24.16 -4.94
CA VAL A 509 3.61 -24.52 -4.40
C VAL A 509 3.74 -24.83 -2.91
N LEU A 510 3.30 -23.91 -2.08
CA LEU A 510 3.18 -24.11 -0.64
C LEU A 510 1.81 -24.73 -0.32
N VAL A 511 1.85 -25.88 0.33
CA VAL A 511 0.64 -26.58 0.79
C VAL A 511 0.58 -26.50 2.31
N LEU A 512 -0.53 -25.98 2.83
CA LEU A 512 -0.79 -25.83 4.26
C LEU A 512 -2.01 -26.65 4.65
N THR A 513 -1.93 -27.35 5.78
CA THR A 513 -3.16 -27.83 6.45
C THR A 513 -3.50 -26.88 7.59
N VAL A 514 -4.76 -26.46 7.64
CA VAL A 514 -5.28 -25.51 8.61
C VAL A 514 -6.28 -26.18 9.56
N ASP A 515 -6.28 -25.76 10.81
CA ASP A 515 -7.19 -26.26 11.85
C ASP A 515 -8.45 -25.37 11.89
N PRO A 516 -9.64 -25.89 11.55
CA PRO A 516 -10.87 -25.11 11.50
C PRO A 516 -11.22 -24.46 12.84
N GLU A 517 -11.02 -25.17 13.97
CA GLU A 517 -11.35 -24.65 15.29
C GLU A 517 -10.44 -23.46 15.67
N LYS A 518 -9.17 -23.56 15.32
CA LYS A 518 -8.22 -22.47 15.56
C LYS A 518 -8.41 -21.28 14.65
N LEU A 519 -8.84 -21.51 13.41
CA LEU A 519 -9.24 -20.41 12.52
C LEU A 519 -10.42 -19.63 13.12
N GLU A 520 -11.46 -20.31 13.58
CA GLU A 520 -12.63 -19.68 14.18
C GLU A 520 -12.29 -18.94 15.48
N GLN A 521 -11.50 -19.55 16.37
CA GLN A 521 -11.03 -18.93 17.62
C GLN A 521 -10.24 -17.62 17.36
N ASN A 522 -9.51 -17.54 16.27
CA ASN A 522 -8.73 -16.34 15.90
C ASN A 522 -9.53 -15.38 14.98
N GLY A 523 -10.83 -15.63 14.73
CA GLY A 523 -11.63 -14.80 13.82
C GLY A 523 -11.06 -14.72 12.39
N SER A 524 -10.37 -15.78 11.95
CA SER A 524 -9.64 -15.83 10.69
C SER A 524 -10.25 -16.87 9.74
N HIS A 525 -10.03 -16.70 8.45
CA HIS A 525 -10.42 -17.63 7.41
C HIS A 525 -9.19 -18.24 6.74
N ALA A 526 -9.34 -19.42 6.13
CA ALA A 526 -8.26 -20.09 5.40
C ALA A 526 -7.62 -19.21 4.34
N GLU A 527 -8.41 -18.35 3.70
CA GLU A 527 -8.00 -17.38 2.70
C GLU A 527 -7.04 -16.33 3.25
N ALA A 528 -7.23 -15.86 4.48
CA ALA A 528 -6.32 -14.92 5.14
C ALA A 528 -4.96 -15.56 5.44
N VAL A 529 -4.95 -16.84 5.84
CA VAL A 529 -3.71 -17.62 6.03
C VAL A 529 -2.99 -17.77 4.68
N GLN A 530 -3.73 -18.19 3.65
CA GLN A 530 -3.21 -18.35 2.29
C GLN A 530 -2.55 -17.08 1.78
N THR A 531 -3.22 -15.93 1.91
CA THR A 531 -2.72 -14.62 1.48
C THR A 531 -1.45 -14.22 2.22
N ALA A 532 -1.40 -14.40 3.54
CA ALA A 532 -0.23 -14.07 4.35
C ALA A 532 1.00 -14.88 3.92
N TYR A 533 0.84 -16.20 3.75
CA TYR A 533 1.93 -17.06 3.31
C TYR A 533 2.34 -16.81 1.85
N TRP A 534 1.40 -16.45 0.98
CA TRP A 534 1.71 -16.05 -0.39
C TRP A 534 2.62 -14.82 -0.42
N HIS A 535 2.25 -13.76 0.33
CA HIS A 535 3.07 -12.56 0.42
C HIS A 535 4.46 -12.83 1.00
N GLY A 536 4.56 -13.70 2.00
CA GLY A 536 5.83 -14.07 2.59
C GLY A 536 6.71 -14.85 1.61
N LEU A 537 6.18 -15.91 1.02
CA LEU A 537 6.93 -16.73 0.09
C LEU A 537 7.36 -15.95 -1.17
N LYS A 538 6.53 -15.02 -1.66
CA LYS A 538 6.88 -14.15 -2.78
C LYS A 538 8.11 -13.26 -2.52
N ARG A 539 8.42 -12.99 -1.25
CA ARG A 539 9.66 -12.26 -0.84
C ARG A 539 10.92 -13.15 -0.76
N LEU A 540 10.76 -14.45 -0.92
CA LEU A 540 11.85 -15.44 -0.83
C LEU A 540 12.22 -16.06 -2.18
N VAL A 541 11.39 -15.87 -3.20
CA VAL A 541 11.59 -16.39 -4.56
C VAL A 541 12.13 -15.30 -5.49
N GLU A 542 12.71 -15.72 -6.62
CA GLU A 542 13.17 -14.80 -7.64
C GLU A 542 12.00 -14.11 -8.38
N ALA A 543 12.27 -12.96 -8.98
CA ALA A 543 11.23 -12.12 -9.59
C ALA A 543 10.57 -12.76 -10.83
N ASP A 544 11.26 -13.69 -11.50
CA ASP A 544 10.76 -14.42 -12.66
C ASP A 544 10.03 -15.73 -12.29
N GLU A 545 10.05 -16.13 -11.01
CA GLU A 545 9.34 -17.29 -10.48
C GLU A 545 7.94 -16.93 -9.98
N GLU A 546 7.07 -17.92 -9.82
CA GLU A 546 5.71 -17.76 -9.33
C GLU A 546 5.45 -18.54 -8.04
N VAL A 547 4.46 -18.12 -7.30
CA VAL A 547 4.09 -18.69 -6.01
C VAL A 547 2.60 -18.99 -5.97
N ILE A 548 2.27 -20.19 -5.50
CA ILE A 548 0.89 -20.58 -5.18
C ILE A 548 0.85 -21.10 -3.75
N VAL A 549 -0.18 -20.74 -3.01
CA VAL A 549 -0.46 -21.29 -1.69
C VAL A 549 -1.79 -22.02 -1.74
N ARG A 550 -1.81 -23.28 -1.32
CA ARG A 550 -3.05 -24.09 -1.19
C ARG A 550 -3.27 -24.43 0.28
N THR A 551 -4.49 -24.27 0.73
CA THR A 551 -4.92 -24.61 2.09
C THR A 551 -5.92 -25.75 2.07
N TYR A 552 -5.73 -26.70 2.98
CA TYR A 552 -6.64 -27.84 3.20
C TYR A 552 -7.01 -27.91 4.68
N TYR A 553 -8.23 -28.26 4.99
CA TYR A 553 -8.64 -28.46 6.38
C TYR A 553 -8.06 -29.78 6.92
N THR A 554 -7.70 -29.79 8.21
CA THR A 554 -7.13 -30.99 8.87
C THR A 554 -8.07 -32.19 8.87
N THR A 555 -9.39 -31.97 8.74
CA THR A 555 -10.43 -33.00 8.63
C THR A 555 -10.60 -33.54 7.21
N GLU A 556 -10.06 -32.86 6.20
CA GLU A 556 -10.08 -33.32 4.81
C GLU A 556 -8.98 -34.34 4.57
N SER A 557 -9.25 -35.33 3.73
CA SER A 557 -8.19 -36.23 3.29
C SER A 557 -7.17 -35.44 2.49
N LEU A 558 -5.93 -35.37 2.96
CA LEU A 558 -4.81 -34.84 2.18
C LEU A 558 -4.81 -35.49 0.79
N ALA A 559 -4.62 -34.67 -0.22
CA ALA A 559 -4.54 -35.16 -1.59
C ALA A 559 -3.52 -36.30 -1.67
N SER A 560 -3.87 -37.36 -2.36
CA SER A 560 -3.06 -38.59 -2.45
C SER A 560 -1.63 -38.33 -2.96
N TRP A 561 -1.45 -37.26 -3.73
CA TRP A 561 -0.15 -36.85 -4.27
C TRP A 561 0.82 -36.27 -3.22
N LEU A 562 0.33 -35.91 -2.01
CA LEU A 562 1.19 -35.52 -0.87
C LEU A 562 1.66 -36.70 -0.04
N ALA A 563 1.05 -37.86 -0.22
CA ALA A 563 1.40 -39.05 0.55
C ALA A 563 2.87 -39.45 0.31
N GLY A 564 3.65 -39.54 1.39
CA GLY A 564 5.07 -39.90 1.33
C GLY A 564 6.05 -38.74 1.03
N ARG A 565 5.57 -37.50 0.84
CA ARG A 565 6.43 -36.34 0.68
C ARG A 565 6.91 -35.81 2.05
N ALA A 566 8.14 -35.32 2.07
CA ALA A 566 8.70 -34.76 3.31
C ALA A 566 7.96 -33.47 3.71
N GLU A 567 7.43 -33.46 4.93
CA GLU A 567 6.89 -32.27 5.55
C GLU A 567 8.03 -31.28 5.87
N LEU A 568 7.79 -29.98 5.63
CA LEU A 568 8.73 -28.94 5.96
C LEU A 568 8.71 -28.68 7.47
N SER A 569 9.84 -28.89 8.14
CA SER A 569 10.00 -28.67 9.56
C SER A 569 11.23 -27.82 9.83
N ALA A 570 11.15 -26.92 10.84
CA ALA A 570 12.34 -26.21 11.30
C ALA A 570 13.30 -27.22 11.94
N SER A 571 14.55 -27.18 11.57
CA SER A 571 15.60 -27.93 12.27
C SER A 571 15.73 -27.35 13.69
N ARG A 572 15.64 -28.21 14.72
CA ARG A 572 15.90 -27.85 16.10
C ARG A 572 17.35 -27.48 16.30
#